data_6a628f003dd1725ee0217a86ae71ed21
#
_entry.id   6a628f003dd1725ee0217a86ae71ed21
#
_cell.length_a   1.000
_cell.length_b   1.000
_cell.length_c   1.000
_cell.angle_alpha   90.00
_cell.angle_beta   90.00
_cell.angle_gamma   90.00
#
_symmetry.space_group_name_H-M   'P 1'
#
loop_
_entity.id
_entity.type
_entity.pdbx_description
1 polymer ?
#
loop_
_entity_poly.entity_id
_entity_poly.type
_entity_poly.pdbx_seq_one_letter_code
_entity_poly.pdbx_strand_id
1 'polypeptide(L)'
;MPKVMEEALIPLYVDGEAVHLFSCSPTGLTEMAVGWLYEAQRIRSMEDIADVQATTERIDVTTRSGLLPARTLAQAAEALQPVTRWPEFTGEDARTLLTRLFAAADTFGCHAVGGLTESGELIVYEDIGRHNAMDKVAGRFLAMGEKPRALVSTGRLSLDMTVKAALLDAGVVVTRKYPGTLSLGVMQRIGLRAFNGNGDEFTDFGKS
;
A
#
# COMPACT_ATOMS: atom_id res chain seq x y z
N MET A 1 -5.82 -29.74 7.90
CA MET A 1 -4.39 -29.40 7.81
C MET A 1 -4.27 -27.91 7.94
N PRO A 2 -3.25 -27.35 8.61
CA PRO A 2 -3.05 -25.92 8.60
C PRO A 2 -2.84 -25.47 7.15
N LYS A 3 -3.48 -24.37 6.75
CA LYS A 3 -3.32 -23.77 5.43
C LYS A 3 -1.93 -23.11 5.39
N VAL A 4 -1.04 -23.59 4.53
CA VAL A 4 0.25 -22.99 4.28
C VAL A 4 0.08 -22.01 3.14
N MET A 5 0.54 -20.76 3.31
CA MET A 5 0.53 -19.79 2.24
C MET A 5 1.62 -20.12 1.21
N GLU A 6 1.29 -20.00 -0.05
CA GLU A 6 2.25 -20.14 -1.13
C GLU A 6 3.17 -18.92 -1.14
N GLU A 7 4.48 -19.18 -1.15
CA GLU A 7 5.53 -18.17 -1.22
C GLU A 7 6.40 -18.43 -2.45
N ALA A 8 6.68 -17.38 -3.21
CA ALA A 8 7.53 -17.43 -4.38
C ALA A 8 8.56 -16.29 -4.38
N LEU A 9 9.71 -16.55 -5.00
CA LEU A 9 10.71 -15.54 -5.31
C LEU A 9 10.53 -15.14 -6.77
N ILE A 10 10.00 -13.95 -7.01
CA ILE A 10 9.62 -13.48 -8.35
C ILE A 10 10.45 -12.24 -8.71
N PRO A 11 11.37 -12.36 -9.69
CA PRO A 11 12.16 -11.23 -10.16
C PRO A 11 11.31 -10.27 -10.99
N LEU A 12 11.54 -8.97 -10.77
CA LEU A 12 11.01 -7.88 -11.57
C LEU A 12 12.09 -7.37 -12.52
N TYR A 13 11.77 -7.38 -13.80
CA TYR A 13 12.56 -6.75 -14.84
C TYR A 13 11.82 -5.52 -15.38
N VAL A 14 12.58 -4.46 -15.63
CA VAL A 14 12.05 -3.26 -16.28
C VAL A 14 12.95 -2.91 -17.45
N ASP A 15 12.38 -2.80 -18.64
CA ASP A 15 13.10 -2.56 -19.89
C ASP A 15 14.26 -3.56 -20.11
N GLY A 16 14.06 -4.81 -19.66
CA GLY A 16 15.01 -5.91 -19.77
C GLY A 16 16.05 -6.02 -18.63
N GLU A 17 16.09 -5.05 -17.72
CA GLU A 17 17.01 -5.04 -16.58
C GLU A 17 16.36 -5.52 -15.29
N ALA A 18 17.04 -6.35 -14.50
CA ALA A 18 16.56 -6.81 -13.20
C ALA A 18 16.64 -5.66 -12.20
N VAL A 19 15.48 -5.26 -11.62
CA VAL A 19 15.39 -4.12 -10.71
C VAL A 19 14.99 -4.51 -9.29
N HIS A 20 14.30 -5.65 -9.12
CA HIS A 20 13.85 -6.11 -7.80
C HIS A 20 13.63 -7.62 -7.77
N LEU A 21 13.60 -8.20 -6.57
CA LEU A 21 13.22 -9.59 -6.32
C LEU A 21 12.17 -9.60 -5.21
N PHE A 22 10.94 -9.97 -5.55
CA PHE A 22 9.87 -10.12 -4.57
C PHE A 22 9.96 -11.49 -3.88
N SER A 23 9.82 -11.51 -2.55
CA SER A 23 9.36 -12.67 -1.79
C SER A 23 7.90 -12.40 -1.46
N CYS A 24 6.97 -13.10 -2.12
CA CYS A 24 5.56 -12.73 -2.13
C CYS A 24 4.64 -13.95 -2.32
N SER A 25 3.36 -13.75 -2.04
CA SER A 25 2.32 -14.66 -2.52
C SER A 25 2.11 -14.43 -4.03
N PRO A 26 2.09 -15.51 -4.87
CA PRO A 26 2.12 -15.38 -6.34
C PRO A 26 0.74 -15.02 -6.94
N THR A 27 0.08 -14.00 -6.38
CA THR A 27 -1.21 -13.48 -6.80
C THR A 27 -1.15 -11.96 -6.92
N GLY A 28 -1.93 -11.34 -7.82
CA GLY A 28 -1.95 -9.88 -8.00
C GLY A 28 -0.58 -9.32 -8.40
N LEU A 29 0.17 -10.05 -9.23
CA LEU A 29 1.56 -9.75 -9.55
C LEU A 29 1.71 -8.50 -10.42
N THR A 30 0.75 -8.28 -11.32
CA THR A 30 0.70 -7.06 -12.15
C THR A 30 0.52 -5.83 -11.27
N GLU A 31 -0.47 -5.87 -10.39
CA GLU A 31 -0.75 -4.78 -9.44
C GLU A 31 0.46 -4.56 -8.51
N MET A 32 1.08 -5.65 -8.02
CA MET A 32 2.25 -5.55 -7.16
C MET A 32 3.41 -4.84 -7.84
N ALA A 33 3.74 -5.20 -9.07
CA ALA A 33 4.85 -4.59 -9.81
C ALA A 33 4.59 -3.11 -10.09
N VAL A 34 3.39 -2.77 -10.56
CA VAL A 34 2.98 -1.39 -10.83
C VAL A 34 2.99 -0.56 -9.55
N GLY A 35 2.40 -1.07 -8.47
CA GLY A 35 2.36 -0.38 -7.20
C GLY A 35 3.74 -0.18 -6.60
N TRP A 36 4.60 -1.20 -6.64
CA TRP A 36 5.98 -1.09 -6.19
C TRP A 36 6.76 -0.01 -6.96
N LEU A 37 6.65 0.02 -8.29
CA LEU A 37 7.30 1.05 -9.11
C LEU A 37 6.82 2.46 -8.76
N TYR A 38 5.53 2.63 -8.53
CA TYR A 38 4.94 3.90 -8.13
C TYR A 38 5.39 4.33 -6.73
N GLU A 39 5.28 3.45 -5.75
CA GLU A 39 5.62 3.74 -4.36
C GLU A 39 7.14 3.89 -4.14
N ALA A 40 7.95 3.24 -4.97
CA ALA A 40 9.39 3.48 -5.07
C ALA A 40 9.71 4.77 -5.86
N GLN A 41 8.70 5.50 -6.32
CA GLN A 41 8.81 6.73 -7.13
C GLN A 41 9.64 6.54 -8.41
N ARG A 42 9.58 5.33 -8.99
CA ARG A 42 10.26 4.99 -10.24
C ARG A 42 9.41 5.34 -11.47
N ILE A 43 8.10 5.51 -11.27
CA ILE A 43 7.11 6.00 -12.24
C ILE A 43 6.22 7.06 -11.54
N ARG A 44 5.51 7.89 -12.31
CA ARG A 44 4.56 8.91 -11.80
C ARG A 44 3.11 8.46 -11.88
N SER A 45 2.79 7.66 -12.89
CA SER A 45 1.42 7.19 -13.16
C SER A 45 1.46 5.96 -14.06
N MET A 46 0.28 5.38 -14.33
CA MET A 46 0.12 4.32 -15.34
C MET A 46 0.54 4.73 -16.74
N GLU A 47 0.53 6.03 -17.06
CA GLU A 47 0.94 6.54 -18.36
C GLU A 47 2.43 6.32 -18.66
N ASP A 48 3.27 6.16 -17.63
CA ASP A 48 4.69 5.84 -17.80
C ASP A 48 4.91 4.37 -18.22
N ILE A 49 3.90 3.51 -18.07
CA ILE A 49 3.97 2.07 -18.40
C ILE A 49 3.41 1.83 -19.81
N ALA A 50 4.16 1.08 -20.61
CA ALA A 50 3.72 0.64 -21.93
C ALA A 50 3.08 -0.76 -21.88
N ASP A 51 3.67 -1.68 -21.11
CA ASP A 51 3.19 -3.06 -20.97
C ASP A 51 3.63 -3.68 -19.65
N VAL A 52 2.86 -4.66 -19.16
CA VAL A 52 3.21 -5.51 -17.99
C VAL A 52 2.86 -6.95 -18.32
N GLN A 53 3.83 -7.83 -18.27
CA GLN A 53 3.66 -9.27 -18.37
C GLN A 53 4.09 -9.93 -17.06
N ALA A 54 3.14 -10.54 -16.36
CA ALA A 54 3.38 -11.14 -15.06
C ALA A 54 3.06 -12.63 -15.07
N THR A 55 4.03 -13.44 -14.64
CA THR A 55 3.90 -14.87 -14.43
C THR A 55 4.42 -15.22 -13.04
N THR A 56 4.22 -16.45 -12.59
CA THR A 56 4.79 -16.94 -11.32
C THR A 56 6.31 -17.14 -11.35
N GLU A 57 6.94 -16.98 -12.52
CA GLU A 57 8.40 -17.11 -12.69
C GLU A 57 9.09 -15.75 -12.74
N ARG A 58 8.44 -14.75 -13.34
CA ARG A 58 8.99 -13.39 -13.50
C ARG A 58 7.92 -12.37 -13.85
N ILE A 59 8.24 -11.12 -13.60
CA ILE A 59 7.45 -9.98 -14.04
C ILE A 59 8.32 -9.13 -14.96
N ASP A 60 7.80 -8.80 -16.14
CA ASP A 60 8.43 -7.91 -17.11
C ASP A 60 7.56 -6.67 -17.28
N VAL A 61 8.15 -5.51 -17.07
CA VAL A 61 7.52 -4.20 -17.29
C VAL A 61 8.27 -3.47 -18.38
N THR A 62 7.55 -2.96 -19.36
CA THR A 62 8.10 -2.05 -20.35
C THR A 62 7.62 -0.65 -20.06
N THR A 63 8.53 0.30 -19.95
CA THR A 63 8.22 1.73 -19.74
C THR A 63 8.21 2.48 -21.06
N ARG A 64 7.58 3.68 -21.07
CA ARG A 64 7.57 4.57 -22.26
C ARG A 64 8.79 5.46 -22.35
N SER A 65 9.42 5.76 -21.21
CA SER A 65 10.51 6.77 -21.14
C SER A 65 11.61 6.41 -20.16
N GLY A 66 11.68 5.16 -19.73
CA GLY A 66 12.61 4.70 -18.70
C GLY A 66 12.18 5.03 -17.27
N LEU A 67 12.88 4.45 -16.31
CA LEU A 67 12.60 4.64 -14.89
C LEU A 67 13.16 5.98 -14.38
N LEU A 68 12.43 6.63 -13.49
CA LEU A 68 12.93 7.76 -12.72
C LEU A 68 14.10 7.33 -11.81
N PRO A 69 15.00 8.26 -11.42
CA PRO A 69 16.08 7.97 -10.48
C PRO A 69 15.55 7.41 -9.16
N ALA A 70 16.23 6.39 -8.63
CA ALA A 70 15.87 5.80 -7.34
C ALA A 70 16.08 6.81 -6.21
N ARG A 71 15.18 6.78 -5.22
CA ARG A 71 15.27 7.56 -3.99
C ARG A 71 15.46 6.63 -2.79
N THR A 72 16.21 7.08 -1.81
CA THR A 72 16.21 6.43 -0.50
C THR A 72 14.87 6.70 0.22
N LEU A 73 14.52 5.86 1.19
CA LEU A 73 13.31 6.06 1.99
C LEU A 73 13.30 7.45 2.68
N ALA A 74 14.46 7.92 3.15
CA ALA A 74 14.58 9.25 3.74
C ALA A 74 14.25 10.36 2.73
N GLN A 75 14.84 10.30 1.53
CA GLN A 75 14.55 11.25 0.45
C GLN A 75 13.08 11.21 0.01
N ALA A 76 12.51 10.00 -0.06
CA ALA A 76 11.10 9.83 -0.38
C ALA A 76 10.21 10.47 0.69
N ALA A 77 10.50 10.22 1.97
CA ALA A 77 9.77 10.80 3.08
C ALA A 77 9.86 12.34 3.13
N GLU A 78 11.05 12.91 2.89
CA GLU A 78 11.25 14.37 2.84
C GLU A 78 10.49 15.04 1.71
N ALA A 79 10.40 14.38 0.56
CA ALA A 79 9.74 14.91 -0.65
C ALA A 79 8.20 14.89 -0.58
N LEU A 80 7.62 14.22 0.41
CA LEU A 80 6.17 14.12 0.55
C LEU A 80 5.53 15.50 0.72
N GLN A 81 4.49 15.75 -0.07
CA GLN A 81 3.62 16.92 0.07
C GLN A 81 2.51 16.63 1.08
N PRO A 82 1.89 17.66 1.67
CA PRO A 82 0.70 17.48 2.46
C PRO A 82 -0.36 16.72 1.69
N VAL A 83 -1.07 15.81 2.38
CA VAL A 83 -2.22 15.11 1.79
C VAL A 83 -3.29 16.14 1.41
N THR A 84 -3.95 15.92 0.27
CA THR A 84 -4.94 16.87 -0.26
C THR A 84 -6.37 16.52 0.12
N ARG A 85 -6.58 15.37 0.76
CA ARG A 85 -7.88 14.79 1.05
C ARG A 85 -8.03 14.52 2.54
N TRP A 86 -9.09 15.05 3.13
CA TRP A 86 -9.44 14.82 4.53
C TRP A 86 -10.90 14.37 4.61
N PRO A 87 -11.19 13.09 4.32
CA PRO A 87 -12.55 12.60 4.44
C PRO A 87 -13.02 12.72 5.88
N GLU A 88 -14.31 13.00 6.05
CA GLU A 88 -14.94 12.80 7.36
C GLU A 88 -14.79 11.32 7.72
N PHE A 89 -14.13 11.06 8.84
CA PHE A 89 -13.83 9.71 9.27
C PHE A 89 -13.74 9.67 10.81
N THR A 90 -14.45 8.75 11.41
CA THR A 90 -14.59 8.60 12.86
C THR A 90 -13.90 7.31 13.34
N GLY A 91 -13.79 7.13 14.65
CA GLY A 91 -13.35 5.85 15.21
C GLY A 91 -14.29 4.69 14.88
N GLU A 92 -15.60 4.96 14.72
CA GLU A 92 -16.58 3.94 14.31
C GLU A 92 -16.38 3.51 12.85
N ASP A 93 -16.07 4.47 11.96
CA ASP A 93 -15.70 4.16 10.58
C ASP A 93 -14.43 3.30 10.53
N ALA A 94 -13.44 3.63 11.37
CA ALA A 94 -12.20 2.87 11.47
C ALA A 94 -12.46 1.43 11.95
N ARG A 95 -13.33 1.24 12.95
CA ARG A 95 -13.76 -0.07 13.46
C ARG A 95 -14.45 -0.88 12.35
N THR A 96 -15.42 -0.25 11.70
CA THR A 96 -16.15 -0.87 10.60
C THR A 96 -15.24 -1.29 9.47
N LEU A 97 -14.30 -0.42 9.07
CA LEU A 97 -13.36 -0.71 7.99
C LEU A 97 -12.41 -1.86 8.36
N LEU A 98 -11.91 -1.89 9.59
CA LEU A 98 -11.06 -3.00 10.06
C LEU A 98 -11.84 -4.32 10.13
N THR A 99 -13.10 -4.30 10.58
CA THR A 99 -13.99 -5.47 10.60
C THR A 99 -14.22 -6.01 9.18
N ARG A 100 -14.47 -5.12 8.21
CA ARG A 100 -14.62 -5.49 6.80
C ARG A 100 -13.34 -6.12 6.23
N LEU A 101 -12.16 -5.58 6.57
CA LEU A 101 -10.89 -6.17 6.17
C LEU A 101 -10.77 -7.62 6.67
N PHE A 102 -11.01 -7.86 7.96
CA PHE A 102 -10.93 -9.21 8.54
C PHE A 102 -11.98 -10.17 7.99
N ALA A 103 -13.15 -9.67 7.59
CA ALA A 103 -14.18 -10.51 6.95
C ALA A 103 -13.83 -10.89 5.51
N ALA A 104 -13.08 -10.02 4.81
CA ALA A 104 -12.69 -10.23 3.42
C ALA A 104 -11.38 -11.01 3.25
N ALA A 105 -10.53 -11.03 4.27
CA ALA A 105 -9.18 -11.59 4.21
C ALA A 105 -9.11 -12.92 5.00
N ASP A 106 -8.50 -13.92 4.38
CA ASP A 106 -8.16 -15.19 5.06
C ASP A 106 -6.78 -15.06 5.73
N THR A 107 -6.72 -14.22 6.77
CA THR A 107 -5.47 -13.71 7.36
C THR A 107 -4.68 -14.72 8.19
N PHE A 108 -4.96 -16.01 8.11
CA PHE A 108 -4.22 -16.99 8.89
C PHE A 108 -2.82 -17.20 8.25
N GLY A 109 -1.85 -16.41 8.67
CA GLY A 109 -0.45 -16.50 8.25
C GLY A 109 0.00 -15.48 7.20
N CYS A 110 -0.88 -14.56 6.76
CA CYS A 110 -0.52 -13.48 5.85
C CYS A 110 -0.93 -12.10 6.38
N HIS A 111 -0.47 -11.07 5.71
CA HIS A 111 -0.93 -9.71 5.89
C HIS A 111 -2.01 -9.37 4.88
N ALA A 112 -2.97 -8.55 5.30
CA ALA A 112 -3.96 -7.97 4.41
C ALA A 112 -3.88 -6.45 4.44
N VAL A 113 -4.05 -5.84 3.26
CA VAL A 113 -4.22 -4.40 3.08
C VAL A 113 -5.45 -4.17 2.22
N GLY A 114 -6.26 -3.20 2.59
CA GLY A 114 -7.43 -2.78 1.83
C GLY A 114 -7.42 -1.30 1.52
N GLY A 115 -7.94 -0.94 0.35
CA GLY A 115 -8.24 0.42 -0.05
C GLY A 115 -9.74 0.62 -0.19
N LEU A 116 -10.30 1.60 0.50
CA LEU A 116 -11.70 2.00 0.40
C LEU A 116 -11.87 2.99 -0.74
N THR A 117 -12.69 2.67 -1.73
CA THR A 117 -13.02 3.59 -2.83
C THR A 117 -13.98 4.70 -2.36
N GLU A 118 -14.17 5.73 -3.17
CA GLU A 118 -15.18 6.77 -2.92
C GLU A 118 -16.61 6.20 -2.93
N SER A 119 -16.87 5.17 -3.71
CA SER A 119 -18.17 4.48 -3.74
C SER A 119 -18.44 3.60 -2.52
N GLY A 120 -17.43 3.39 -1.66
CA GLY A 120 -17.53 2.55 -0.46
C GLY A 120 -17.19 1.08 -0.69
N GLU A 121 -16.70 0.69 -1.86
CA GLU A 121 -16.14 -0.64 -2.09
C GLU A 121 -14.80 -0.78 -1.36
N LEU A 122 -14.56 -1.94 -0.74
CA LEU A 122 -13.27 -2.27 -0.13
C LEU A 122 -12.54 -3.27 -1.02
N ILE A 123 -11.46 -2.81 -1.64
CA ILE A 123 -10.55 -3.63 -2.45
C ILE A 123 -9.47 -4.17 -1.52
N VAL A 124 -9.35 -5.50 -1.41
CA VAL A 124 -8.42 -6.17 -0.48
C VAL A 124 -7.43 -7.02 -1.24
N TYR A 125 -6.17 -6.92 -0.84
CA TYR A 125 -5.11 -7.83 -1.24
C TYR A 125 -4.41 -8.42 -0.02
N GLU A 126 -4.01 -9.68 -0.16
CA GLU A 126 -3.25 -10.44 0.82
C GLU A 126 -1.86 -10.75 0.28
N ASP A 127 -0.89 -10.81 1.19
CA ASP A 127 0.46 -11.26 0.90
C ASP A 127 1.16 -11.71 2.18
N ILE A 128 2.19 -12.55 2.07
CA ILE A 128 3.07 -12.88 3.20
C ILE A 128 3.78 -11.64 3.75
N GLY A 129 4.01 -10.62 2.90
CA GLY A 129 4.60 -9.33 3.23
C GLY A 129 3.58 -8.19 3.19
N ARG A 130 3.44 -7.43 4.28
CA ARG A 130 2.52 -6.27 4.31
C ARG A 130 2.85 -5.20 3.27
N HIS A 131 4.13 -5.08 2.89
CA HIS A 131 4.57 -4.13 1.86
C HIS A 131 4.06 -4.55 0.48
N ASN A 132 4.18 -5.85 0.15
CA ASN A 132 3.66 -6.39 -1.09
C ASN A 132 2.13 -6.26 -1.17
N ALA A 133 1.41 -6.53 -0.07
CA ALA A 133 -0.04 -6.33 -0.03
C ALA A 133 -0.41 -4.86 -0.30
N MET A 134 0.38 -3.90 0.22
CA MET A 134 0.21 -2.47 -0.04
C MET A 134 0.50 -2.14 -1.51
N ASP A 135 1.60 -2.67 -2.07
CA ASP A 135 1.94 -2.49 -3.48
C ASP A 135 0.80 -2.98 -4.39
N LYS A 136 0.19 -4.13 -4.07
CA LYS A 136 -0.96 -4.65 -4.82
C LYS A 136 -2.16 -3.69 -4.78
N VAL A 137 -2.49 -3.15 -3.61
CA VAL A 137 -3.56 -2.15 -3.47
C VAL A 137 -3.21 -0.89 -4.27
N ALA A 138 -1.98 -0.39 -4.16
CA ALA A 138 -1.53 0.79 -4.89
C ALA A 138 -1.65 0.62 -6.40
N GLY A 139 -1.14 -0.48 -6.94
CA GLY A 139 -1.23 -0.78 -8.37
C GLY A 139 -2.67 -0.88 -8.85
N ARG A 140 -3.56 -1.45 -8.05
CA ARG A 140 -4.98 -1.53 -8.38
C ARG A 140 -5.63 -0.15 -8.47
N PHE A 141 -5.38 0.73 -7.48
CA PHE A 141 -5.92 2.09 -7.49
C PHE A 141 -5.34 2.93 -8.64
N LEU A 142 -4.06 2.78 -8.94
CA LEU A 142 -3.44 3.41 -10.12
C LEU A 142 -4.11 2.95 -11.42
N ALA A 143 -4.34 1.65 -11.58
CA ALA A 143 -4.99 1.10 -12.78
C ALA A 143 -6.45 1.58 -12.93
N MET A 144 -7.13 1.85 -11.84
CA MET A 144 -8.48 2.45 -11.83
C MET A 144 -8.47 3.96 -12.09
N GLY A 145 -7.32 4.63 -11.99
CA GLY A 145 -7.23 6.08 -12.01
C GLY A 145 -7.88 6.75 -10.79
N GLU A 146 -8.01 6.02 -9.68
CA GLU A 146 -8.67 6.45 -8.46
C GLU A 146 -7.66 6.59 -7.31
N LYS A 147 -8.06 7.34 -6.29
CA LYS A 147 -7.34 7.43 -5.01
C LYS A 147 -8.18 6.80 -3.90
N PRO A 148 -7.57 6.06 -2.97
CA PRO A 148 -8.33 5.50 -1.87
C PRO A 148 -8.83 6.60 -0.92
N ARG A 149 -10.10 6.53 -0.52
CA ARG A 149 -10.66 7.36 0.55
C ARG A 149 -9.99 7.08 1.90
N ALA A 150 -9.71 5.82 2.16
CA ALA A 150 -8.97 5.34 3.32
C ALA A 150 -8.22 4.06 2.98
N LEU A 151 -7.12 3.83 3.67
CA LEU A 151 -6.39 2.56 3.66
C LEU A 151 -6.58 1.83 4.98
N VAL A 152 -6.59 0.51 4.95
CA VAL A 152 -6.67 -0.31 6.16
C VAL A 152 -5.66 -1.46 6.07
N SER A 153 -4.96 -1.77 7.16
CA SER A 153 -3.93 -2.80 7.19
C SER A 153 -3.94 -3.61 8.49
N THR A 154 -3.71 -4.91 8.39
CA THR A 154 -3.45 -5.77 9.54
C THR A 154 -2.06 -5.55 10.13
N GLY A 155 -1.18 -4.93 9.35
CA GLY A 155 0.21 -4.69 9.69
C GLY A 155 0.43 -3.42 10.50
N ARG A 156 1.70 -3.20 10.86
CA ARG A 156 2.16 -1.98 11.54
C ARG A 156 2.38 -0.85 10.52
N LEU A 157 2.04 0.39 10.89
CA LEU A 157 2.36 1.56 10.10
C LEU A 157 3.81 2.00 10.37
N SER A 158 4.75 1.50 9.57
CA SER A 158 6.16 1.92 9.54
C SER A 158 6.34 3.17 8.66
N LEU A 159 7.51 3.80 8.72
CA LEU A 159 7.82 4.96 7.86
C LEU A 159 7.57 4.67 6.38
N ASP A 160 8.01 3.51 5.91
CA ASP A 160 7.80 3.04 4.55
C ASP A 160 6.31 2.95 4.20
N MET A 161 5.50 2.28 5.03
CA MET A 161 4.05 2.20 4.85
C MET A 161 3.37 3.58 4.90
N THR A 162 3.92 4.52 5.66
CA THR A 162 3.42 5.91 5.71
C THR A 162 3.71 6.64 4.41
N VAL A 163 4.93 6.48 3.86
CA VAL A 163 5.30 7.04 2.56
C VAL A 163 4.39 6.50 1.46
N LYS A 164 4.17 5.19 1.42
CA LYS A 164 3.28 4.53 0.47
C LYS A 164 1.85 5.09 0.54
N ALA A 165 1.28 5.19 1.75
CA ALA A 165 -0.05 5.74 1.95
C ALA A 165 -0.17 7.21 1.49
N ALA A 166 0.85 8.01 1.78
CA ALA A 166 0.90 9.41 1.38
C ALA A 166 1.00 9.61 -0.14
N LEU A 167 1.77 8.77 -0.82
CA LEU A 167 1.88 8.80 -2.29
C LEU A 167 0.55 8.48 -2.98
N LEU A 168 -0.27 7.62 -2.39
CA LEU A 168 -1.64 7.35 -2.84
C LEU A 168 -2.62 8.48 -2.50
N ASP A 169 -2.16 9.52 -1.79
CA ASP A 169 -3.00 10.62 -1.29
C ASP A 169 -4.18 10.10 -0.44
N ALA A 170 -3.96 9.01 0.28
CA ALA A 170 -4.94 8.52 1.24
C ALA A 170 -4.96 9.46 2.45
N GLY A 171 -6.10 10.08 2.73
CA GLY A 171 -6.23 11.00 3.86
C GLY A 171 -6.25 10.32 5.23
N VAL A 172 -6.58 9.03 5.25
CA VAL A 172 -6.73 8.22 6.46
C VAL A 172 -6.13 6.84 6.28
N VAL A 173 -5.41 6.36 7.31
CA VAL A 173 -4.94 4.98 7.41
C VAL A 173 -5.47 4.34 8.69
N VAL A 174 -6.09 3.18 8.58
CA VAL A 174 -6.54 2.38 9.72
C VAL A 174 -5.62 1.19 9.91
N THR A 175 -5.13 0.98 11.12
CA THR A 175 -4.24 -0.14 11.44
C THR A 175 -4.56 -0.74 12.79
N ARG A 176 -4.26 -2.02 12.95
CA ARG A 176 -4.39 -2.72 14.24
C ARG A 176 -3.16 -2.48 15.15
N LYS A 177 -2.05 -2.00 14.62
CA LYS A 177 -0.78 -1.85 15.35
C LYS A 177 -0.36 -0.38 15.38
N TYR A 178 0.28 0.04 16.48
CA TYR A 178 0.75 1.41 16.63
C TYR A 178 1.74 1.81 15.53
N PRO A 179 1.69 3.08 15.08
CA PRO A 179 2.70 3.64 14.18
C PRO A 179 4.06 3.75 14.88
N GLY A 180 5.13 3.75 14.09
CA GLY A 180 6.48 4.05 14.60
C GLY A 180 6.67 5.56 14.84
N THR A 181 7.67 5.93 15.64
CA THR A 181 7.95 7.35 15.96
C THR A 181 8.27 8.18 14.72
N LEU A 182 9.04 7.63 13.77
CA LEU A 182 9.33 8.30 12.49
C LEU A 182 8.06 8.49 11.66
N SER A 183 7.17 7.49 11.65
CA SER A 183 5.87 7.57 10.98
C SER A 183 5.04 8.72 11.54
N LEU A 184 4.96 8.84 12.87
CA LEU A 184 4.21 9.91 13.53
C LEU A 184 4.71 11.29 13.12
N GLY A 185 6.02 11.53 13.11
CA GLY A 185 6.60 12.81 12.70
C GLY A 185 6.27 13.17 11.24
N VAL A 186 6.33 12.19 10.34
CA VAL A 186 5.96 12.41 8.94
C VAL A 186 4.45 12.65 8.81
N MET A 187 3.62 11.84 9.44
CA MET A 187 2.16 11.99 9.42
C MET A 187 1.72 13.38 9.88
N GLN A 188 2.26 13.88 10.99
CA GLN A 188 1.96 15.22 11.50
C GLN A 188 2.35 16.30 10.49
N ARG A 189 3.53 16.18 9.87
CA ARG A 189 4.01 17.14 8.88
C ARG A 189 3.14 17.22 7.63
N ILE A 190 2.62 16.08 7.16
CA ILE A 190 1.83 16.01 5.90
C ILE A 190 0.31 15.99 6.13
N GLY A 191 -0.15 15.98 7.38
CA GLY A 191 -1.58 15.95 7.71
C GLY A 191 -2.25 14.58 7.47
N LEU A 192 -1.48 13.48 7.36
CA LEU A 192 -2.04 12.14 7.22
C LEU A 192 -2.59 11.68 8.58
N ARG A 193 -3.87 11.31 8.61
CA ARG A 193 -4.51 10.79 9.83
C ARG A 193 -4.31 9.27 9.91
N ALA A 194 -4.07 8.76 11.11
CA ALA A 194 -4.09 7.33 11.34
C ALA A 194 -4.96 6.98 12.54
N PHE A 195 -5.78 5.97 12.37
CA PHE A 195 -6.55 5.33 13.44
C PHE A 195 -5.90 4.00 13.80
N ASN A 196 -5.60 3.86 15.08
CA ASN A 196 -5.15 2.59 15.62
C ASN A 196 -6.25 1.98 16.48
N GLY A 197 -6.64 0.77 16.13
CA GLY A 197 -7.61 -0.01 16.91
C GLY A 197 -6.93 -1.05 17.79
N ASN A 198 -7.08 -0.92 19.11
CA ASN A 198 -6.74 -1.96 20.06
C ASN A 198 -8.01 -2.35 20.85
N GLY A 199 -8.68 -3.41 20.39
CA GLY A 199 -9.99 -3.78 20.91
C GLY A 199 -11.08 -2.79 20.48
N ASP A 200 -11.85 -2.27 21.43
CA ASP A 200 -12.97 -1.35 21.17
C ASP A 200 -12.55 0.14 21.08
N GLU A 201 -11.31 0.45 21.42
CA GLU A 201 -10.82 1.82 21.40
C GLU A 201 -9.99 2.09 20.14
N PHE A 202 -10.31 3.19 19.47
CA PHE A 202 -9.52 3.72 18.34
C PHE A 202 -8.90 5.05 18.71
N THR A 203 -7.58 5.12 18.64
CA THR A 203 -6.82 6.36 18.83
C THR A 203 -6.60 7.03 17.48
N ASP A 204 -7.04 8.29 17.34
CA ASP A 204 -6.75 9.13 16.18
C ASP A 204 -5.43 9.88 16.41
N PHE A 205 -4.42 9.55 15.64
CA PHE A 205 -3.10 10.17 15.70
C PHE A 205 -2.98 11.44 14.83
N GLY A 206 -4.03 11.84 14.14
CA GLY A 206 -4.04 13.03 13.29
C GLY A 206 -4.67 14.27 13.93
N LYS A 207 -5.26 14.13 15.11
CA LYS A 207 -5.77 15.27 15.89
C LYS A 207 -4.72 15.63 16.95
N SER A 208 -3.91 16.62 16.65
CA SER A 208 -3.16 17.39 17.66
C SER A 208 -3.99 18.56 18.13
#